data_8c780b3c551339dfcf083a49ad576f4b
#
_entry.id   8c780b3c551339dfcf083a49ad576f4b
#
_cell.length_a   1.000
_cell.length_b   1.000
_cell.length_c   1.000
_cell.angle_alpha   90.00
_cell.angle_beta   90.00
_cell.angle_gamma   90.00
#
_symmetry.space_group_name_H-M   'P 1'
#
loop_
_entity.id
_entity.type
_entity.pdbx_description
1 polymer ?
#
loop_
_entity_poly.entity_id
_entity_poly.type
_entity_poly.pdbx_seq_one_letter_code
_entity_poly.pdbx_strand_id
1 'polypeptide(L)'
;GDSYFNSRNQELSIPIDSHYNYWLNYPLPVFGIVYIPNLKNAFWVNIKTYIETICNSSLIKFPVTRINQFNTIDFKRLFQPLILDTIPLVSFNEALSYFNSDDISEFNLGMTIMFEKYINEEKTWNTFLDYIQEKEAHEIPHKLIYYLAHIPWHPDIWYSGNNISNNIKVLVLNKIYNYNKATVIKLLSIIGDNMICRGSIGQSIEAI
;
A
#
# COMPACT_ATOMS: atom_id res chain seq x y z
N GLY A 1 15.18 0.16 23.18
CA GLY A 1 16.24 -0.76 23.51
C GLY A 1 15.83 -2.19 23.23
N ASP A 2 16.72 -3.14 23.51
CA ASP A 2 16.49 -4.57 23.21
C ASP A 2 15.26 -5.14 23.91
N SER A 3 14.81 -4.56 25.02
CA SER A 3 13.58 -4.97 25.73
C SER A 3 12.30 -4.77 24.91
N TYR A 4 12.33 -3.93 23.89
CA TYR A 4 11.20 -3.69 22.98
C TYR A 4 11.27 -4.54 21.71
N PHE A 5 12.32 -5.33 21.53
CA PHE A 5 12.56 -6.11 20.33
C PHE A 5 12.42 -7.61 20.58
N ASN A 6 11.51 -8.25 19.83
CA ASN A 6 11.37 -9.71 19.79
C ASN A 6 12.14 -10.24 18.58
N SER A 7 13.31 -10.82 18.84
CA SER A 7 14.18 -11.36 17.77
C SER A 7 13.60 -12.57 17.03
N ARG A 8 12.66 -13.31 17.64
CA ARG A 8 12.04 -14.47 16.98
C ARG A 8 11.08 -14.03 15.88
N ASN A 9 10.29 -12.98 16.15
CA ASN A 9 9.27 -12.48 15.23
C ASN A 9 9.75 -11.28 14.40
N GLN A 10 10.98 -10.81 14.64
CA GLN A 10 11.49 -9.56 14.05
C GLN A 10 10.51 -8.40 14.26
N GLU A 11 9.96 -8.27 15.46
CA GLU A 11 8.90 -7.33 15.82
C GLU A 11 9.33 -6.42 16.96
N LEU A 12 8.98 -5.16 16.86
CA LEU A 12 9.09 -4.17 17.93
C LEU A 12 7.75 -3.95 18.61
N SER A 13 7.78 -3.70 19.92
CA SER A 13 6.61 -3.39 20.73
C SER A 13 6.84 -2.14 21.56
N ILE A 14 6.01 -1.11 21.40
CA ILE A 14 6.04 0.14 22.18
C ILE A 14 4.80 0.17 23.07
N PRO A 15 4.92 0.36 24.40
CA PRO A 15 3.75 0.51 25.26
C PRO A 15 3.05 1.85 24.99
N ILE A 16 1.73 1.81 24.95
CA ILE A 16 0.88 2.99 24.73
C ILE A 16 0.58 3.71 26.06
N ASP A 17 0.37 2.93 27.13
CA ASP A 17 0.07 3.43 28.48
C ASP A 17 -1.03 4.52 28.48
N SER A 18 -0.76 5.63 29.19
CA SER A 18 -1.67 6.79 29.29
C SER A 18 -1.65 7.72 28.06
N HIS A 19 -0.82 7.44 27.07
CA HIS A 19 -0.60 8.36 25.93
C HIS A 19 -1.59 8.15 24.76
N TYR A 20 -2.44 7.14 24.80
CA TYR A 20 -3.37 6.80 23.72
C TYR A 20 -4.16 8.00 23.20
N ASN A 21 -4.92 8.65 24.09
CA ASN A 21 -5.76 9.78 23.72
C ASN A 21 -4.95 11.01 23.31
N TYR A 22 -3.78 11.21 23.91
CA TYR A 22 -2.89 12.30 23.54
C TYR A 22 -2.37 12.13 22.12
N TRP A 23 -1.86 10.96 21.75
CA TRP A 23 -1.34 10.71 20.40
C TRP A 23 -2.44 10.70 19.33
N LEU A 24 -3.61 10.14 19.65
CA LEU A 24 -4.75 10.11 18.74
C LEU A 24 -5.26 11.52 18.38
N ASN A 25 -5.39 12.39 19.39
CA ASN A 25 -5.94 13.72 19.21
C ASN A 25 -4.90 14.79 18.82
N TYR A 26 -3.61 14.43 18.77
CA TYR A 26 -2.58 15.37 18.35
C TYR A 26 -2.76 15.75 16.87
N PRO A 27 -2.73 17.07 16.50
CA PRO A 27 -3.07 17.51 15.14
C PRO A 27 -2.04 17.08 14.08
N LEU A 28 -0.79 16.81 14.49
CA LEU A 28 0.28 16.39 13.58
C LEU A 28 0.52 14.87 13.65
N PRO A 29 1.18 14.29 12.64
CA PRO A 29 1.63 12.91 12.70
C PRO A 29 2.54 12.66 13.90
N VAL A 30 2.35 11.54 14.59
CA VAL A 30 3.15 11.11 15.74
C VAL A 30 3.93 9.87 15.36
N PHE A 31 5.26 9.93 15.45
CA PHE A 31 6.13 8.80 15.12
C PHE A 31 6.85 8.29 16.37
N GLY A 32 6.88 6.96 16.51
CA GLY A 32 7.76 6.27 17.46
C GLY A 32 9.05 5.84 16.76
N ILE A 33 10.18 6.07 17.41
CA ILE A 33 11.50 5.64 16.92
C ILE A 33 12.16 4.80 18.01
N VAL A 34 12.52 3.56 17.67
CA VAL A 34 13.19 2.63 18.58
C VAL A 34 14.56 2.25 18.03
N TYR A 35 15.62 2.56 18.78
CA TYR A 35 16.96 2.09 18.47
C TYR A 35 17.21 0.73 19.09
N ILE A 36 17.72 -0.22 18.29
CA ILE A 36 18.07 -1.57 18.71
C ILE A 36 19.61 -1.71 18.69
N PRO A 37 20.26 -1.72 19.86
CA PRO A 37 21.73 -1.80 19.94
C PRO A 37 22.32 -3.01 19.22
N ASN A 38 21.69 -4.18 19.34
CA ASN A 38 22.17 -5.42 18.71
C ASN A 38 22.12 -5.37 17.17
N LEU A 39 21.19 -4.64 16.58
CA LEU A 39 21.12 -4.42 15.14
C LEU A 39 21.86 -3.16 14.68
N LYS A 40 22.36 -2.34 15.64
CA LYS A 40 22.97 -1.02 15.38
C LYS A 40 22.11 -0.13 14.46
N ASN A 41 20.80 -0.26 14.57
CA ASN A 41 19.84 0.45 13.72
C ASN A 41 18.65 0.93 14.52
N ALA A 42 17.97 1.95 14.02
CA ALA A 42 16.71 2.44 14.55
C ALA A 42 15.58 2.17 13.55
N PHE A 43 14.37 1.99 14.08
CA PHE A 43 13.16 1.72 13.28
C PHE A 43 12.05 2.64 13.75
N TRP A 44 11.18 3.03 12.83
CA TRP A 44 10.09 3.95 13.09
C TRP A 44 8.72 3.34 12.79
N VAL A 45 7.69 3.89 13.43
CA VAL A 45 6.28 3.61 13.16
C VAL A 45 5.47 4.90 13.27
N ASN A 46 4.48 5.07 12.41
CA ASN A 46 3.48 6.13 12.57
C ASN A 46 2.48 5.67 13.64
N ILE A 47 2.65 6.18 14.85
CA ILE A 47 1.83 5.84 16.02
C ILE A 47 0.37 6.21 15.79
N LYS A 48 0.11 7.39 15.27
CA LYS A 48 -1.25 7.88 15.06
C LYS A 48 -2.02 6.98 14.10
N THR A 49 -1.45 6.69 12.93
CA THR A 49 -2.05 5.76 11.96
C THR A 49 -2.25 4.37 12.55
N TYR A 50 -1.30 3.88 13.35
CA TYR A 50 -1.44 2.58 14.02
C TYR A 50 -2.64 2.56 14.96
N ILE A 51 -2.79 3.57 15.81
CA ILE A 51 -3.89 3.67 16.77
C ILE A 51 -5.24 3.81 16.07
N GLU A 52 -5.31 4.57 14.99
CA GLU A 52 -6.52 4.73 14.16
C GLU A 52 -6.96 3.43 13.49
N THR A 53 -6.00 2.56 13.16
CA THR A 53 -6.26 1.29 12.48
C THR A 53 -6.56 0.14 13.46
N ILE A 54 -5.84 0.09 14.58
CA ILE A 54 -5.93 -0.99 15.57
C ILE A 54 -6.48 -0.43 16.88
N CYS A 55 -7.81 -0.46 17.01
CA CYS A 55 -8.49 0.02 18.22
C CYS A 55 -8.13 -0.81 19.46
N ASN A 56 -7.94 -0.15 20.61
CA ASN A 56 -7.82 -0.74 21.95
C ASN A 56 -6.61 -1.65 22.19
N SER A 57 -5.49 -1.44 21.54
CA SER A 57 -4.24 -2.13 21.90
C SER A 57 -3.50 -1.38 23.02
N SER A 58 -2.97 -2.12 24.00
CA SER A 58 -2.04 -1.58 25.02
C SER A 58 -0.60 -1.45 24.49
N LEU A 59 -0.31 -2.03 23.34
CA LEU A 59 1.01 -2.06 22.70
C LEU A 59 0.90 -1.72 21.22
N ILE A 60 1.82 -0.91 20.73
CA ILE A 60 2.07 -0.72 19.31
C ILE A 60 3.07 -1.79 18.88
N LYS A 61 2.65 -2.69 18.00
CA LYS A 61 3.49 -3.76 17.46
C LYS A 61 3.74 -3.52 15.98
N PHE A 62 4.99 -3.56 15.57
CA PHE A 62 5.34 -3.36 14.16
C PHE A 62 6.58 -4.17 13.77
N PRO A 63 6.63 -4.71 12.54
CA PRO A 63 7.77 -5.49 12.07
C PRO A 63 9.00 -4.61 11.83
N VAL A 64 10.17 -5.22 11.93
CA VAL A 64 11.44 -4.63 11.51
C VAL A 64 11.61 -4.91 10.02
N THR A 65 11.45 -3.89 9.18
CA THR A 65 11.55 -3.99 7.73
C THR A 65 12.54 -2.98 7.16
N ARG A 66 12.89 -3.12 5.87
CA ARG A 66 13.77 -2.17 5.18
C ARG A 66 13.11 -0.79 4.96
N ILE A 67 11.78 -0.70 5.00
CA ILE A 67 11.07 0.57 4.76
C ILE A 67 10.89 1.42 6.01
N ASN A 68 11.03 0.84 7.19
CA ASN A 68 10.89 1.56 8.45
C ASN A 68 12.21 1.77 9.21
N GLN A 69 13.34 1.57 8.52
CA GLN A 69 14.65 1.91 9.06
C GLN A 69 14.82 3.43 9.16
N PHE A 70 15.35 3.88 10.30
CA PHE A 70 15.64 5.28 10.55
C PHE A 70 17.15 5.52 10.44
N ASN A 71 17.64 5.68 9.21
CA ASN A 71 19.04 5.95 8.89
C ASN A 71 19.16 7.13 7.92
N THR A 72 20.37 7.59 7.67
CA THR A 72 20.63 8.80 6.86
C THR A 72 20.13 8.67 5.42
N ILE A 73 20.19 7.47 4.85
CA ILE A 73 19.79 7.22 3.46
C ILE A 73 18.28 7.20 3.36
N ASP A 74 17.63 6.41 4.20
CA ASP A 74 16.18 6.19 4.12
C ASP A 74 15.38 7.35 4.71
N PHE A 75 15.99 8.18 5.55
CA PHE A 75 15.34 9.39 6.07
C PHE A 75 14.77 10.26 4.94
N LYS A 76 15.59 10.63 3.97
CA LYS A 76 15.15 11.51 2.86
C LYS A 76 14.24 10.80 1.86
N ARG A 77 14.39 9.51 1.72
CA ARG A 77 13.71 8.72 0.68
C ARG A 77 12.34 8.23 1.12
N LEU A 78 12.21 7.82 2.37
CA LEU A 78 11.02 7.15 2.89
C LEU A 78 10.36 7.93 4.03
N PHE A 79 11.10 8.35 5.05
CA PHE A 79 10.53 9.00 6.23
C PHE A 79 10.14 10.46 6.00
N GLN A 80 11.01 11.26 5.40
CA GLN A 80 10.73 12.68 5.11
C GLN A 80 9.50 12.87 4.20
N PRO A 81 9.29 12.08 3.11
CA PRO A 81 8.08 12.16 2.30
C PRO A 81 6.80 11.94 3.09
N LEU A 82 6.81 11.04 4.10
CA LEU A 82 5.63 10.82 4.95
C LEU A 82 5.29 12.05 5.80
N ILE A 83 6.31 12.79 6.28
CA ILE A 83 6.09 14.03 7.04
C ILE A 83 5.57 15.14 6.12
N LEU A 84 6.03 15.19 4.88
CA LEU A 84 5.69 16.21 3.90
C LEU A 84 4.46 15.85 3.05
N ASP A 85 3.85 14.69 3.30
CA ASP A 85 2.76 14.12 2.50
C ASP A 85 3.09 14.08 1.00
N THR A 86 4.29 13.61 0.70
CA THR A 86 4.81 13.50 -0.67
C THR A 86 5.16 12.07 -1.04
N ILE A 87 5.30 11.80 -2.34
CA ILE A 87 5.63 10.45 -2.82
C ILE A 87 7.11 10.11 -2.50
N PRO A 88 7.40 8.91 -1.95
CA PRO A 88 8.76 8.48 -1.68
C PRO A 88 9.69 8.51 -2.90
N LEU A 89 10.95 8.89 -2.67
CA LEU A 89 11.98 8.98 -3.70
C LEU A 89 12.65 7.62 -3.97
N VAL A 90 11.88 6.69 -4.55
CA VAL A 90 12.37 5.36 -4.93
C VAL A 90 12.32 5.16 -6.45
N SER A 91 13.20 4.30 -6.96
CA SER A 91 13.20 3.92 -8.37
C SER A 91 12.07 2.93 -8.67
N PHE A 92 11.73 2.75 -9.96
CA PHE A 92 10.76 1.74 -10.37
C PHE A 92 11.15 0.32 -9.91
N ASN A 93 12.41 -0.06 -10.10
CA ASN A 93 12.89 -1.39 -9.72
C ASN A 93 12.82 -1.64 -8.21
N GLU A 94 13.01 -0.60 -7.41
CA GLU A 94 12.85 -0.68 -5.98
C GLU A 94 11.37 -0.76 -5.59
N ALA A 95 10.49 0.03 -6.21
CA ALA A 95 9.05 -0.06 -6.02
C ALA A 95 8.51 -1.46 -6.43
N LEU A 96 9.01 -2.01 -7.53
CA LEU A 96 8.70 -3.38 -7.96
C LEU A 96 9.22 -4.42 -6.95
N SER A 97 10.40 -4.21 -6.37
CA SER A 97 10.94 -5.08 -5.32
C SER A 97 10.08 -5.03 -4.04
N TYR A 98 9.50 -3.88 -3.71
CA TYR A 98 8.52 -3.77 -2.62
C TYR A 98 7.21 -4.45 -2.99
N PHE A 99 6.69 -4.24 -4.20
CA PHE A 99 5.47 -4.89 -4.68
C PHE A 99 5.56 -6.42 -4.67
N ASN A 100 6.73 -6.99 -4.86
CA ASN A 100 6.96 -8.43 -4.81
C ASN A 100 7.35 -8.95 -3.41
N SER A 101 7.22 -8.13 -2.37
CA SER A 101 7.55 -8.54 -1.00
C SER A 101 6.40 -9.30 -0.34
N ASP A 102 6.73 -10.29 0.49
CA ASP A 102 5.76 -10.96 1.36
C ASP A 102 5.31 -10.08 2.55
N ASP A 103 6.04 -9.00 2.84
CA ASP A 103 5.62 -8.01 3.84
C ASP A 103 4.52 -7.11 3.26
N ILE A 104 3.36 -7.13 3.91
CA ILE A 104 2.18 -6.39 3.44
C ILE A 104 2.40 -4.87 3.38
N SER A 105 3.25 -4.32 4.23
CA SER A 105 3.54 -2.88 4.25
C SER A 105 4.45 -2.50 3.08
N GLU A 106 5.45 -3.32 2.77
CA GLU A 106 6.29 -3.15 1.58
C GLU A 106 5.48 -3.31 0.31
N PHE A 107 4.66 -4.37 0.22
CA PHE A 107 3.77 -4.62 -0.91
C PHE A 107 2.86 -3.41 -1.20
N ASN A 108 2.17 -2.90 -0.19
CA ASN A 108 1.29 -1.75 -0.32
C ASN A 108 2.04 -0.47 -0.70
N LEU A 109 3.25 -0.26 -0.16
CA LEU A 109 4.10 0.86 -0.52
C LEU A 109 4.53 0.77 -1.99
N GLY A 110 5.00 -0.38 -2.43
CA GLY A 110 5.39 -0.63 -3.82
C GLY A 110 4.26 -0.35 -4.79
N MET A 111 3.07 -0.91 -4.52
CA MET A 111 1.86 -0.69 -5.31
C MET A 111 1.49 0.81 -5.40
N THR A 112 1.54 1.51 -4.28
CA THR A 112 1.23 2.94 -4.22
C THR A 112 2.22 3.77 -5.03
N ILE A 113 3.53 3.54 -4.86
CA ILE A 113 4.56 4.27 -5.60
C ILE A 113 4.46 4.00 -7.10
N MET A 114 4.21 2.76 -7.50
CA MET A 114 4.02 2.41 -8.90
C MET A 114 2.84 3.15 -9.51
N PHE A 115 1.72 3.24 -8.81
CA PHE A 115 0.55 3.98 -9.27
C PHE A 115 0.78 5.51 -9.28
N GLU A 116 1.29 6.09 -8.20
CA GLU A 116 1.38 7.55 -8.07
C GLU A 116 2.51 8.15 -8.92
N LYS A 117 3.67 7.46 -9.00
CA LYS A 117 4.86 7.99 -9.65
C LYS A 117 5.08 7.47 -11.07
N TYR A 118 4.70 6.22 -11.33
CA TYR A 118 4.97 5.51 -12.57
C TYR A 118 3.70 5.16 -13.34
N ILE A 119 2.62 5.93 -13.12
CA ILE A 119 1.29 5.72 -13.69
C ILE A 119 1.27 5.73 -15.23
N ASN A 120 2.22 6.43 -15.87
CA ASN A 120 2.34 6.54 -17.33
C ASN A 120 3.38 5.57 -17.91
N GLU A 121 3.88 4.63 -17.13
CA GLU A 121 4.79 3.59 -17.60
C GLU A 121 4.05 2.28 -17.84
N GLU A 122 4.19 1.72 -19.05
CA GLU A 122 3.54 0.46 -19.42
C GLU A 122 3.86 -0.68 -18.44
N LYS A 123 5.10 -0.74 -17.96
CA LYS A 123 5.53 -1.78 -17.02
C LYS A 123 4.76 -1.78 -15.70
N THR A 124 4.28 -0.62 -15.21
CA THR A 124 3.40 -0.54 -14.04
C THR A 124 2.14 -1.34 -14.26
N TRP A 125 1.46 -1.08 -15.37
CA TRP A 125 0.19 -1.72 -15.68
C TRP A 125 0.34 -3.19 -16.04
N ASN A 126 1.43 -3.56 -16.74
CA ASN A 126 1.74 -4.97 -16.97
C ASN A 126 1.88 -5.72 -15.65
N THR A 127 2.67 -5.19 -14.71
CA THR A 127 2.84 -5.79 -13.38
C THR A 127 1.50 -5.96 -12.66
N PHE A 128 0.63 -4.95 -12.70
CA PHE A 128 -0.69 -5.03 -12.04
C PHE A 128 -1.61 -6.04 -12.70
N LEU A 129 -1.64 -6.09 -14.03
CA LEU A 129 -2.47 -7.03 -14.77
C LEU A 129 -1.97 -8.47 -14.60
N ASP A 130 -0.66 -8.70 -14.64
CA ASP A 130 -0.05 -10.01 -14.42
C ASP A 130 -0.35 -10.51 -13.01
N TYR A 131 -0.24 -9.64 -11.99
CA TYR A 131 -0.60 -9.98 -10.61
C TYR A 131 -2.07 -10.46 -10.51
N ILE A 132 -3.01 -9.75 -11.15
CA ILE A 132 -4.42 -10.16 -11.16
C ILE A 132 -4.61 -11.52 -11.85
N GLN A 133 -3.86 -11.80 -12.91
CA GLN A 133 -3.98 -13.08 -13.61
C GLN A 133 -3.40 -14.25 -12.82
N GLU A 134 -2.29 -14.03 -12.12
CA GLU A 134 -1.54 -15.08 -11.42
C GLU A 134 -2.11 -15.40 -10.03
N LYS A 135 -2.62 -14.40 -9.32
CA LYS A 135 -3.04 -14.53 -7.92
C LYS A 135 -4.48 -15.02 -7.78
N GLU A 136 -4.75 -15.68 -6.65
CA GLU A 136 -6.12 -16.08 -6.29
C GLU A 136 -6.98 -14.87 -5.86
N ALA A 137 -8.30 -15.00 -5.95
CA ALA A 137 -9.23 -13.90 -5.65
C ALA A 137 -9.00 -13.24 -4.28
N HIS A 138 -8.72 -14.03 -3.26
CA HIS A 138 -8.52 -13.54 -1.89
C HIS A 138 -7.16 -12.86 -1.67
N GLU A 139 -6.20 -13.05 -2.58
CA GLU A 139 -4.89 -12.40 -2.54
C GLU A 139 -4.89 -11.04 -3.26
N ILE A 140 -5.91 -10.75 -4.09
CA ILE A 140 -5.97 -9.51 -4.87
C ILE A 140 -6.46 -8.37 -3.98
N PRO A 141 -5.61 -7.35 -3.71
CA PRO A 141 -6.03 -6.23 -2.88
C PRO A 141 -7.10 -5.39 -3.58
N HIS A 142 -8.12 -4.97 -2.84
CA HIS A 142 -9.14 -4.05 -3.35
C HIS A 142 -8.53 -2.76 -3.94
N LYS A 143 -7.45 -2.27 -3.34
CA LYS A 143 -6.74 -1.08 -3.81
C LYS A 143 -6.19 -1.24 -5.23
N LEU A 144 -5.71 -2.45 -5.59
CA LEU A 144 -5.23 -2.73 -6.95
C LEU A 144 -6.38 -2.67 -7.96
N ILE A 145 -7.53 -3.21 -7.61
CA ILE A 145 -8.76 -3.14 -8.44
C ILE A 145 -9.19 -1.67 -8.60
N TYR A 146 -9.13 -0.90 -7.52
CA TYR A 146 -9.38 0.54 -7.57
C TYR A 146 -8.47 1.26 -8.57
N TYR A 147 -7.19 0.95 -8.57
CA TYR A 147 -6.24 1.54 -9.52
C TYR A 147 -6.59 1.20 -10.98
N LEU A 148 -6.96 -0.03 -11.25
CA LEU A 148 -7.38 -0.45 -12.59
C LEU A 148 -8.69 0.22 -13.03
N ALA A 149 -9.61 0.45 -12.12
CA ALA A 149 -10.88 1.11 -12.43
C ALA A 149 -10.74 2.58 -12.88
N HIS A 150 -9.56 3.19 -12.75
CA HIS A 150 -9.27 4.51 -13.32
C HIS A 150 -9.07 4.47 -14.86
N ILE A 151 -8.82 3.29 -15.42
CA ILE A 151 -8.54 3.11 -16.86
C ILE A 151 -9.79 3.31 -17.73
N PRO A 152 -10.93 2.65 -17.44
CA PRO A 152 -12.12 2.71 -18.30
C PRO A 152 -12.88 4.03 -18.25
N TRP A 153 -12.45 4.99 -17.44
CA TRP A 153 -13.11 6.30 -17.36
C TRP A 153 -14.53 6.23 -16.79
N HIS A 154 -14.72 5.51 -15.70
CA HIS A 154 -16.01 5.53 -15.01
C HIS A 154 -16.27 6.91 -14.38
N PRO A 155 -17.48 7.51 -14.53
CA PRO A 155 -17.78 8.88 -14.05
C PRO A 155 -17.50 9.11 -12.57
N ASP A 156 -17.64 8.10 -11.72
CA ASP A 156 -17.40 8.19 -10.28
C ASP A 156 -15.93 7.98 -9.87
N ILE A 157 -15.05 7.61 -10.81
CA ILE A 157 -13.64 7.28 -10.56
C ILE A 157 -12.70 8.16 -11.41
N TRP A 158 -13.22 9.15 -12.10
CA TRP A 158 -12.55 9.88 -13.19
C TRP A 158 -11.41 10.83 -12.77
N TYR A 159 -11.45 11.38 -11.56
CA TYR A 159 -10.57 12.51 -11.22
C TYR A 159 -9.07 12.15 -11.23
N SER A 160 -8.69 10.96 -10.80
CA SER A 160 -7.30 10.49 -10.90
C SER A 160 -6.96 9.94 -12.29
N GLY A 161 -7.95 9.50 -13.04
CA GLY A 161 -7.78 9.00 -14.41
C GLY A 161 -7.26 10.05 -15.40
N ASN A 162 -7.39 11.34 -15.09
CA ASN A 162 -6.86 12.41 -15.92
C ASN A 162 -5.33 12.43 -16.01
N ASN A 163 -4.64 11.83 -15.05
CA ASN A 163 -3.18 11.75 -15.05
C ASN A 163 -2.64 10.56 -15.84
N ILE A 164 -3.51 9.68 -16.32
CA ILE A 164 -3.14 8.51 -17.12
C ILE A 164 -3.21 8.87 -18.60
N SER A 165 -2.11 8.70 -19.31
CA SER A 165 -2.05 9.02 -20.75
C SER A 165 -2.97 8.11 -21.55
N ASN A 166 -3.52 8.64 -22.67
CA ASN A 166 -4.42 7.88 -23.53
C ASN A 166 -3.76 6.62 -24.10
N ASN A 167 -2.48 6.65 -24.40
CA ASN A 167 -1.75 5.47 -24.89
C ASN A 167 -1.76 4.34 -23.87
N ILE A 168 -1.56 4.67 -22.59
CA ILE A 168 -1.63 3.70 -21.50
C ILE A 168 -3.05 3.17 -21.34
N LYS A 169 -4.06 4.03 -21.37
CA LYS A 169 -5.48 3.60 -21.28
C LYS A 169 -5.82 2.60 -22.36
N VAL A 170 -5.50 2.89 -23.62
CA VAL A 170 -5.75 1.99 -24.76
C VAL A 170 -5.02 0.65 -24.60
N LEU A 171 -3.74 0.70 -24.20
CA LEU A 171 -2.94 -0.50 -23.97
C LEU A 171 -3.56 -1.40 -22.89
N VAL A 172 -3.91 -0.82 -21.74
CA VAL A 172 -4.47 -1.57 -20.61
C VAL A 172 -5.85 -2.11 -20.93
N LEU A 173 -6.72 -1.31 -21.57
CA LEU A 173 -8.04 -1.78 -22.01
C LEU A 173 -7.94 -2.97 -22.99
N ASN A 174 -7.03 -2.91 -23.94
CA ASN A 174 -6.81 -4.03 -24.86
C ASN A 174 -6.38 -5.31 -24.14
N LYS A 175 -5.58 -5.20 -23.08
CA LYS A 175 -5.20 -6.36 -22.26
C LYS A 175 -6.35 -6.90 -21.42
N ILE A 176 -7.15 -6.01 -20.82
CA ILE A 176 -8.33 -6.38 -20.03
C ILE A 176 -9.37 -7.10 -20.93
N TYR A 177 -9.64 -6.60 -22.13
CA TYR A 177 -10.56 -7.23 -23.07
C TYR A 177 -10.11 -8.62 -23.53
N ASN A 178 -8.83 -8.91 -23.41
CA ASN A 178 -8.26 -10.23 -23.72
C ASN A 178 -8.16 -11.15 -22.49
N TYR A 179 -8.72 -10.76 -21.35
CA TYR A 179 -8.76 -11.63 -20.18
C TYR A 179 -9.53 -12.91 -20.49
N ASN A 180 -8.97 -14.03 -20.06
CA ASN A 180 -9.64 -15.30 -20.19
C ASN A 180 -10.85 -15.39 -19.23
N LYS A 181 -11.76 -16.32 -19.53
CA LYS A 181 -12.96 -16.53 -18.71
C LYS A 181 -12.67 -16.77 -17.23
N ALA A 182 -11.58 -17.46 -16.90
CA ALA A 182 -11.22 -17.76 -15.53
C ALA A 182 -10.86 -16.49 -14.75
N THR A 183 -10.09 -15.57 -15.36
CA THR A 183 -9.76 -14.27 -14.76
C THR A 183 -11.02 -13.42 -14.53
N VAL A 184 -11.93 -13.39 -15.49
CA VAL A 184 -13.20 -12.65 -15.34
C VAL A 184 -14.04 -13.24 -14.20
N ILE A 185 -14.22 -14.56 -14.14
CA ILE A 185 -14.94 -15.23 -13.05
C ILE A 185 -14.28 -14.93 -11.68
N LYS A 186 -12.96 -14.97 -11.64
CA LYS A 186 -12.19 -14.62 -10.43
C LYS A 186 -12.48 -13.20 -9.96
N LEU A 187 -12.44 -12.22 -10.85
CA LEU A 187 -12.79 -10.82 -10.51
C LEU A 187 -14.23 -10.70 -10.00
N LEU A 188 -15.18 -11.34 -10.68
CA LEU A 188 -16.58 -11.34 -10.25
C LEU A 188 -16.77 -12.00 -8.88
N SER A 189 -15.98 -13.01 -8.53
CA SER A 189 -16.06 -13.66 -7.22
C SER A 189 -15.63 -12.76 -6.06
N ILE A 190 -14.82 -11.71 -6.32
CA ILE A 190 -14.42 -10.73 -5.31
C ILE A 190 -15.60 -9.86 -4.87
N ILE A 191 -16.59 -9.64 -5.72
CA ILE A 191 -17.81 -8.89 -5.38
C ILE A 191 -18.57 -9.62 -4.27
N GLY A 192 -18.62 -10.97 -4.31
CA GLY A 192 -19.36 -11.80 -3.37
C GLY A 192 -20.84 -11.42 -3.33
N ASP A 193 -21.41 -11.40 -2.12
CA ASP A 193 -22.79 -10.99 -1.88
C ASP A 193 -22.96 -9.46 -1.72
N ASN A 194 -21.90 -8.69 -1.93
CA ASN A 194 -21.95 -7.23 -1.80
C ASN A 194 -22.70 -6.61 -2.98
N MET A 195 -23.57 -5.68 -2.68
CA MET A 195 -24.26 -4.92 -3.72
C MET A 195 -23.27 -4.02 -4.48
N ILE A 196 -23.48 -3.91 -5.79
CA ILE A 196 -22.77 -2.92 -6.61
C ILE A 196 -23.40 -1.56 -6.29
N CYS A 197 -22.66 -0.73 -5.57
CA CYS A 197 -23.07 0.61 -5.21
C CYS A 197 -21.91 1.59 -5.34
N ARG A 198 -22.19 2.88 -5.34
CA ARG A 198 -21.19 3.93 -5.50
C ARG A 198 -20.05 3.81 -4.47
N GLY A 199 -18.81 3.76 -4.97
CA GLY A 199 -17.59 3.62 -4.16
C GLY A 199 -17.31 2.20 -3.66
N SER A 200 -18.11 1.20 -4.06
CA SER A 200 -17.86 -0.20 -3.71
C SER A 200 -16.81 -0.86 -4.60
N ILE A 201 -16.28 -1.97 -4.11
CA ILE A 201 -15.39 -2.83 -4.94
C ILE A 201 -16.15 -3.38 -6.15
N GLY A 202 -17.44 -3.67 -6.00
CA GLY A 202 -18.30 -4.14 -7.08
C GLY A 202 -18.40 -3.13 -8.22
N GLN A 203 -18.56 -1.83 -7.91
CA GLN A 203 -18.54 -0.78 -8.93
C GLN A 203 -17.19 -0.70 -9.66
N SER A 204 -16.08 -0.87 -8.93
CA SER A 204 -14.75 -0.85 -9.54
C SER A 204 -14.52 -2.04 -10.48
N ILE A 205 -15.05 -3.22 -10.13
CA ILE A 205 -14.98 -4.42 -10.98
C ILE A 205 -15.92 -4.29 -12.18
N GLU A 206 -17.11 -3.72 -11.99
CA GLU A 206 -18.04 -3.43 -13.09
C GLU A 206 -17.45 -2.47 -14.12
N ALA A 207 -16.63 -1.51 -13.65
CA ALA A 207 -15.98 -0.54 -14.53
C ALA A 207 -14.82 -1.14 -15.37
N ILE A 208 -14.19 -2.19 -14.88
CA ILE A 208 -13.09 -2.91 -15.58
C ILE A 208 -13.64 -3.84 -16.63
#